data_f1347a401a593e36397a1082bb9cd13f
#
_entry.id   f1347a401a593e36397a1082bb9cd13f
#
_cell.length_a   1.000
_cell.length_b   1.000
_cell.length_c   1.000
_cell.angle_alpha   90.00
_cell.angle_beta   90.00
_cell.angle_gamma   90.00
#
_symmetry.space_group_name_H-M   'P 1'
#
loop_
_entity.id
_entity.type
_entity.pdbx_description
1 polymer ?
#
loop_
_entity_poly.entity_id
_entity_poly.type
_entity_poly.pdbx_seq_one_letter_code
_entity_poly.pdbx_strand_id
1 'polypeptide(L)'
;SGDQICEQHIHNLDVGNWVMNDYPIMANGMGGGEERMGGDRSKSQIFDHTFVEYTYASGHKMYSQGRHLGGNKTFSHVAEYAHGSKGTCKLASAIVPNKGEPILMKGKGGGHQQEQTDLIEALMKGEIYNEGEYGAKATFTAILGREACYSGQVVKWDDLLKNGKDYCPGIDKWTVDTAPPAVKGEDGKYPVPQPGVWNPFA
;
A
#
# COMPACT_ATOMS: atom_id res chain seq x y z
N SER A 1 3.31 11.30 -6.92
CA SER A 1 2.79 10.52 -5.81
C SER A 1 2.28 9.18 -6.31
N GLY A 2 2.52 8.14 -5.52
CA GLY A 2 2.07 6.77 -5.83
C GLY A 2 0.62 6.49 -5.41
N ASP A 3 -0.18 7.52 -5.11
CA ASP A 3 -1.50 7.37 -4.53
C ASP A 3 -1.46 7.14 -3.00
N GLN A 4 -2.58 7.37 -2.30
CA GLN A 4 -2.68 7.18 -0.86
C GLN A 4 -2.34 5.75 -0.42
N ILE A 5 -2.61 4.76 -1.26
CA ILE A 5 -2.31 3.36 -0.99
C ILE A 5 -0.80 3.10 -0.91
N CYS A 6 0.01 3.79 -1.72
CA CYS A 6 1.45 3.66 -1.74
C CYS A 6 2.16 4.58 -0.75
N GLU A 7 1.52 5.69 -0.35
CA GLU A 7 2.15 6.70 0.52
C GLU A 7 1.85 6.46 2.00
N GLN A 8 0.59 6.16 2.33
CA GLN A 8 0.14 6.04 3.72
C GLN A 8 -0.31 4.62 4.06
N HIS A 9 -1.14 4.05 3.21
CA HIS A 9 -1.76 2.75 3.51
C HIS A 9 -0.77 1.58 3.42
N ILE A 10 0.37 1.79 2.80
CA ILE A 10 1.49 0.84 2.75
C ILE A 10 1.87 0.33 4.14
N HIS A 11 1.84 1.17 5.18
CA HIS A 11 2.15 0.77 6.55
C HIS A 11 1.21 -0.34 7.05
N ASN A 12 -0.09 -0.22 6.77
CA ASN A 12 -1.08 -1.23 7.16
C ASN A 12 -0.93 -2.52 6.33
N LEU A 13 -0.63 -2.39 5.03
CA LEU A 13 -0.38 -3.54 4.15
C LEU A 13 0.84 -4.32 4.60
N ASP A 14 1.89 -3.63 5.00
CA ASP A 14 3.12 -4.23 5.48
C ASP A 14 2.91 -5.02 6.78
N VAL A 15 2.13 -4.48 7.72
CA VAL A 15 1.72 -5.20 8.92
C VAL A 15 0.94 -6.48 8.56
N GLY A 16 0.09 -6.43 7.53
CA GLY A 16 -0.59 -7.61 6.99
C GLY A 16 0.39 -8.67 6.46
N ASN A 17 1.40 -8.25 5.70
CA ASN A 17 2.46 -9.13 5.20
C ASN A 17 3.27 -9.76 6.35
N TRP A 18 3.55 -9.02 7.42
CA TRP A 18 4.19 -9.56 8.62
C TRP A 18 3.38 -10.69 9.26
N VAL A 19 2.07 -10.50 9.40
CA VAL A 19 1.18 -11.55 9.94
C VAL A 19 1.20 -12.79 9.07
N MET A 20 1.22 -12.61 7.76
CA MET A 20 1.26 -13.71 6.80
C MET A 20 2.64 -14.33 6.66
N ASN A 21 3.69 -13.59 7.05
CA ASN A 21 5.09 -13.92 6.78
C ASN A 21 5.33 -14.25 5.30
N ASP A 22 4.66 -13.52 4.42
CA ASP A 22 4.63 -13.74 2.98
C ASP A 22 4.15 -12.47 2.26
N TYR A 23 4.22 -12.48 0.93
CA TYR A 23 3.70 -11.42 0.06
C TYR A 23 2.60 -11.98 -0.85
N PRO A 24 1.61 -11.15 -1.24
CA PRO A 24 0.52 -11.61 -2.08
C PRO A 24 1.00 -11.99 -3.49
N ILE A 25 0.42 -13.02 -4.07
CA ILE A 25 0.70 -13.45 -5.45
C ILE A 25 -0.20 -12.75 -6.48
N MET A 26 -1.31 -12.18 -6.04
CA MET A 26 -2.22 -11.40 -6.89
C MET A 26 -3.13 -10.51 -6.06
N ALA A 27 -3.71 -9.51 -6.71
CA ALA A 27 -4.73 -8.65 -6.15
C ALA A 27 -5.85 -8.35 -7.15
N ASN A 28 -7.04 -8.06 -6.61
CA ASN A 28 -8.13 -7.41 -7.32
C ASN A 28 -8.69 -6.28 -6.45
N GLY A 29 -9.30 -5.27 -7.05
CA GLY A 29 -9.74 -4.14 -6.24
C GLY A 29 -10.66 -3.18 -6.97
N MET A 30 -11.14 -2.19 -6.22
CA MET A 30 -11.94 -1.09 -6.71
C MET A 30 -11.57 0.20 -5.97
N GLY A 31 -11.84 1.33 -6.59
CA GLY A 31 -11.56 2.63 -6.00
C GLY A 31 -12.04 3.78 -6.88
N GLY A 32 -11.74 4.99 -6.45
CA GLY A 32 -12.08 6.19 -7.19
C GLY A 32 -11.33 7.43 -6.66
N GLY A 33 -11.45 8.54 -7.37
CA GLY A 33 -10.65 9.73 -7.12
C GLY A 33 -11.36 11.08 -7.25
N GLU A 34 -12.68 11.12 -7.20
CA GLU A 34 -13.42 12.36 -7.43
C GLU A 34 -13.72 13.16 -6.16
N GLU A 35 -13.91 12.50 -5.04
CA GLU A 35 -14.41 13.12 -3.80
C GLU A 35 -13.41 14.11 -3.20
N ARG A 36 -12.13 13.73 -3.12
CA ARG A 36 -11.09 14.55 -2.50
C ARG A 36 -10.89 15.91 -3.18
N MET A 37 -11.15 15.96 -4.47
CA MET A 37 -10.92 17.13 -5.29
C MET A 37 -12.22 17.83 -5.69
N GLY A 38 -13.37 17.37 -5.20
CA GLY A 38 -14.68 17.88 -5.62
C GLY A 38 -14.90 17.76 -7.12
N GLY A 39 -14.36 16.70 -7.75
CA GLY A 39 -14.39 16.50 -9.20
C GLY A 39 -13.38 17.32 -10.01
N ASP A 40 -12.52 18.11 -9.35
CA ASP A 40 -11.53 18.95 -10.05
C ASP A 40 -10.27 18.16 -10.44
N ARG A 41 -10.34 17.52 -11.60
CA ARG A 41 -9.24 16.73 -12.19
C ARG A 41 -8.05 17.59 -12.66
N SER A 42 -8.16 18.91 -12.62
CA SER A 42 -7.02 19.79 -12.94
C SER A 42 -5.91 19.71 -11.90
N LYS A 43 -6.17 19.12 -10.74
CA LYS A 43 -5.24 19.05 -9.61
C LYS A 43 -4.53 17.71 -9.48
N SER A 44 -5.17 16.60 -9.83
CA SER A 44 -4.59 15.27 -9.66
C SER A 44 -5.33 14.19 -10.44
N GLN A 45 -4.66 13.05 -10.68
CA GLN A 45 -5.22 11.84 -11.30
C GLN A 45 -5.37 10.68 -10.29
N ILE A 46 -4.84 10.82 -9.08
CA ILE A 46 -4.80 9.71 -8.11
C ILE A 46 -6.18 9.42 -7.50
N PHE A 47 -6.37 8.18 -7.10
CA PHE A 47 -7.53 7.78 -6.33
C PHE A 47 -7.44 8.26 -4.88
N ASP A 48 -8.57 8.54 -4.26
CA ASP A 48 -8.67 8.96 -2.86
C ASP A 48 -9.25 7.86 -1.95
N HIS A 49 -9.77 6.81 -2.53
CA HIS A 49 -10.22 5.63 -1.82
C HIS A 49 -9.98 4.35 -2.63
N THR A 50 -9.69 3.27 -1.92
CA THR A 50 -9.43 1.96 -2.50
C THR A 50 -9.96 0.87 -1.58
N PHE A 51 -10.46 -0.21 -2.19
CA PHE A 51 -10.69 -1.49 -1.53
C PHE A 51 -9.99 -2.58 -2.34
N VAL A 52 -9.13 -3.35 -1.70
CA VAL A 52 -8.32 -4.38 -2.37
C VAL A 52 -8.42 -5.70 -1.64
N GLU A 53 -8.63 -6.76 -2.39
CA GLU A 53 -8.44 -8.13 -1.97
C GLU A 53 -7.10 -8.63 -2.49
N TYR A 54 -6.19 -8.93 -1.59
CA TYR A 54 -4.92 -9.59 -1.87
C TYR A 54 -5.03 -11.08 -1.61
N THR A 55 -4.45 -11.90 -2.46
CA THR A 55 -4.39 -13.36 -2.31
C THR A 55 -2.95 -13.80 -2.14
N TYR A 56 -2.68 -14.56 -1.09
CA TYR A 56 -1.38 -15.18 -0.82
C TYR A 56 -1.29 -16.58 -1.43
N ALA A 57 -0.07 -17.10 -1.60
CA ALA A 57 0.17 -18.44 -2.14
C ALA A 57 -0.53 -19.55 -1.32
N SER A 58 -0.68 -19.34 -0.03
CA SER A 58 -1.41 -20.22 0.89
C SER A 58 -2.94 -20.24 0.69
N GLY A 59 -3.48 -19.38 -0.18
CA GLY A 59 -4.91 -19.18 -0.38
C GLY A 59 -5.57 -18.23 0.63
N HIS A 60 -4.85 -17.76 1.64
CA HIS A 60 -5.36 -16.75 2.55
C HIS A 60 -5.55 -15.41 1.84
N LYS A 61 -6.43 -14.59 2.40
CA LYS A 61 -6.78 -13.28 1.88
C LYS A 61 -6.45 -12.18 2.88
N MET A 62 -5.95 -11.07 2.36
CA MET A 62 -5.91 -9.79 3.07
C MET A 62 -6.88 -8.82 2.39
N TYR A 63 -7.79 -8.25 3.17
CA TYR A 63 -8.70 -7.21 2.70
C TYR A 63 -8.22 -5.87 3.22
N SER A 64 -8.00 -4.95 2.30
CA SER A 64 -7.48 -3.63 2.58
C SER A 64 -8.49 -2.59 2.16
N GLN A 65 -8.83 -1.70 3.08
CA GLN A 65 -9.76 -0.60 2.85
C GLN A 65 -9.09 0.70 3.25
N GLY A 66 -8.86 1.57 2.29
CA GLY A 66 -8.25 2.88 2.51
C GLY A 66 -9.10 4.01 1.95
N ARG A 67 -9.20 5.11 2.71
CA ARG A 67 -9.84 6.34 2.27
C ARG A 67 -9.09 7.54 2.81
N HIS A 68 -8.66 8.42 1.94
CA HIS A 68 -7.94 9.64 2.29
C HIS A 68 -8.78 10.87 1.92
N LEU A 69 -9.94 10.96 2.55
CA LEU A 69 -10.85 12.09 2.42
C LEU A 69 -10.75 12.95 3.67
N GLY A 70 -10.56 14.25 3.49
CA GLY A 70 -10.59 15.22 4.55
C GLY A 70 -12.03 15.52 5.00
N GLY A 71 -12.21 15.92 6.24
CA GLY A 71 -13.48 16.41 6.75
C GLY A 71 -14.05 15.61 7.93
N ASN A 72 -14.80 16.31 8.77
CA ASN A 72 -15.25 15.80 10.08
C ASN A 72 -16.46 14.87 10.00
N LYS A 73 -17.00 14.62 8.81
CA LYS A 73 -18.23 13.83 8.62
C LYS A 73 -17.96 12.39 8.17
N THR A 74 -16.71 12.03 7.89
CA THR A 74 -16.35 10.68 7.47
C THR A 74 -15.77 9.89 8.65
N PHE A 75 -16.18 8.63 8.77
CA PHE A 75 -15.56 7.72 9.74
C PHE A 75 -14.04 7.62 9.47
N SER A 76 -13.26 7.83 10.53
CA SER A 76 -11.79 7.73 10.48
C SER A 76 -11.32 6.67 11.46
N HIS A 77 -10.57 5.70 10.97
CA HIS A 77 -10.01 4.62 11.78
C HIS A 77 -8.78 4.06 11.10
N VAL A 78 -7.71 3.85 11.86
CA VAL A 78 -6.48 3.21 11.40
C VAL A 78 -6.19 2.04 12.31
N ALA A 79 -6.29 0.83 11.78
CA ALA A 79 -5.98 -0.39 12.51
C ALA A 79 -5.91 -1.59 11.56
N GLU A 80 -5.26 -2.64 12.01
CA GLU A 80 -5.20 -3.94 11.37
C GLU A 80 -5.81 -5.01 12.26
N TYR A 81 -6.49 -5.95 11.62
CA TYR A 81 -7.15 -7.07 12.30
C TYR A 81 -6.78 -8.39 11.62
N ALA A 82 -6.53 -9.40 12.41
CA ALA A 82 -6.38 -10.77 11.92
C ALA A 82 -7.44 -11.67 12.52
N HIS A 83 -8.01 -12.55 11.70
CA HIS A 83 -9.00 -13.55 12.09
C HIS A 83 -8.42 -14.93 11.79
N GLY A 84 -8.20 -15.71 12.85
CA GLY A 84 -7.66 -17.06 12.75
C GLY A 84 -8.62 -18.09 13.34
N SER A 85 -8.35 -19.37 13.09
CA SER A 85 -9.13 -20.49 13.63
C SER A 85 -9.09 -20.57 15.17
N LYS A 86 -8.10 -19.96 15.82
CA LYS A 86 -7.92 -20.01 17.27
C LYS A 86 -8.32 -18.72 17.98
N GLY A 87 -8.70 -17.68 17.25
CA GLY A 87 -9.08 -16.39 17.81
C GLY A 87 -8.93 -15.25 16.83
N THR A 88 -9.08 -14.03 17.34
CA THR A 88 -8.92 -12.78 16.60
C THR A 88 -7.79 -11.95 17.20
N CYS A 89 -7.22 -11.09 16.40
CA CYS A 89 -6.19 -10.16 16.85
C CYS A 89 -6.50 -8.76 16.32
N LYS A 90 -6.48 -7.77 17.21
CA LYS A 90 -6.22 -6.39 16.84
C LYS A 90 -4.72 -6.20 16.94
N LEU A 91 -4.05 -6.20 15.80
CA LEU A 91 -2.59 -6.09 15.73
C LEU A 91 -2.14 -4.86 16.51
N ALA A 92 -1.07 -4.81 17.14
CA ALA A 92 -0.59 -3.77 18.05
C ALA A 92 -1.32 -3.63 19.41
N SER A 93 -2.38 -4.39 19.74
CA SER A 93 -3.03 -4.24 21.04
C SER A 93 -3.42 -5.52 21.76
N ALA A 94 -4.07 -6.46 21.12
CA ALA A 94 -4.60 -7.63 21.81
C ALA A 94 -4.79 -8.85 20.91
N ILE A 95 -4.56 -10.03 21.46
CA ILE A 95 -5.00 -11.30 20.91
C ILE A 95 -6.15 -11.80 21.77
N VAL A 96 -7.30 -12.09 21.14
CA VAL A 96 -8.48 -12.62 21.80
C VAL A 96 -8.69 -14.07 21.35
N PRO A 97 -8.24 -15.05 22.13
CA PRO A 97 -8.41 -16.45 21.77
C PRO A 97 -9.87 -16.87 21.89
N ASN A 98 -10.29 -17.91 21.13
CA ASN A 98 -11.64 -18.46 21.22
C ASN A 98 -11.93 -19.08 22.60
N LYS A 99 -10.89 -19.45 23.34
CA LYS A 99 -10.95 -19.98 24.72
C LYS A 99 -9.81 -19.41 25.53
N GLY A 100 -10.10 -18.97 26.75
CA GLY A 100 -9.15 -18.37 27.67
C GLY A 100 -9.21 -16.85 27.69
N GLU A 101 -8.32 -16.26 28.46
CA GLU A 101 -8.28 -14.81 28.67
C GLU A 101 -7.56 -14.09 27.50
N PRO A 102 -7.96 -12.84 27.20
CA PRO A 102 -7.27 -12.02 26.23
C PRO A 102 -5.80 -11.76 26.61
N ILE A 103 -4.93 -11.84 25.63
CA ILE A 103 -3.51 -11.49 25.78
C ILE A 103 -3.36 -10.04 25.34
N LEU A 104 -3.09 -9.15 26.28
CA LEU A 104 -2.86 -7.74 25.99
C LEU A 104 -1.39 -7.50 25.63
N MET A 105 -1.18 -6.84 24.49
CA MET A 105 0.13 -6.46 24.01
C MET A 105 0.41 -5.02 24.42
N LYS A 106 1.43 -4.80 25.23
CA LYS A 106 1.88 -3.44 25.58
C LYS A 106 3.07 -3.10 24.71
N GLY A 107 2.86 -2.24 23.71
CA GLY A 107 3.96 -1.63 22.99
C GLY A 107 4.78 -0.73 23.92
N LYS A 108 6.08 -0.70 23.73
CA LYS A 108 6.97 0.21 24.50
C LYS A 108 6.84 1.66 24.07
N GLY A 109 6.16 1.95 22.96
CA GLY A 109 6.12 3.26 22.34
C GLY A 109 7.45 3.63 21.68
N GLY A 110 7.50 4.79 21.03
CA GLY A 110 8.76 5.33 20.51
C GLY A 110 9.38 4.56 19.33
N GLY A 111 8.57 3.93 18.47
CA GLY A 111 9.05 3.14 17.34
C GLY A 111 10.03 3.89 16.46
N HIS A 112 9.78 5.15 16.15
CA HIS A 112 10.68 6.00 15.35
C HIS A 112 12.05 6.21 16.02
N GLN A 113 12.10 6.32 17.34
CA GLN A 113 13.37 6.40 18.05
C GLN A 113 14.04 5.04 18.12
N GLN A 114 13.28 3.97 18.27
CA GLN A 114 13.81 2.63 18.37
C GLN A 114 14.48 2.18 17.06
N GLU A 115 13.87 2.47 15.90
CA GLU A 115 14.46 2.14 14.60
C GLU A 115 15.84 2.79 14.40
N GLN A 116 16.00 4.05 14.82
CA GLN A 116 17.29 4.73 14.75
C GLN A 116 18.32 4.10 15.69
N THR A 117 17.88 3.73 16.87
CA THR A 117 18.74 3.04 17.85
C THR A 117 19.21 1.69 17.32
N ASP A 118 18.30 0.89 16.79
CA ASP A 118 18.60 -0.44 16.25
C ASP A 118 19.59 -0.35 15.07
N LEU A 119 19.39 0.63 14.17
CA LEU A 119 20.33 0.86 13.07
C LEU A 119 21.73 1.23 13.57
N ILE A 120 21.84 2.18 14.50
CA ILE A 120 23.13 2.61 15.02
C ILE A 120 23.82 1.47 15.77
N GLU A 121 23.10 0.71 16.58
CA GLU A 121 23.65 -0.44 17.28
C GLU A 121 24.17 -1.52 16.34
N ALA A 122 23.43 -1.83 15.26
CA ALA A 122 23.88 -2.76 14.23
C ALA A 122 25.16 -2.28 13.55
N LEU A 123 25.21 -1.00 13.16
CA LEU A 123 26.42 -0.41 12.55
C LEU A 123 27.62 -0.45 13.49
N MET A 124 27.43 -0.16 14.79
CA MET A 124 28.51 -0.23 15.80
C MET A 124 29.05 -1.64 16.00
N LYS A 125 28.21 -2.65 15.79
CA LYS A 125 28.59 -4.07 15.84
C LYS A 125 29.20 -4.57 14.53
N GLY A 126 29.20 -3.77 13.47
CA GLY A 126 29.62 -4.18 12.13
C GLY A 126 28.63 -5.12 11.43
N GLU A 127 27.38 -5.14 11.88
CA GLU A 127 26.31 -5.93 11.26
C GLU A 127 25.79 -5.24 10.01
N ILE A 128 25.43 -6.03 9.00
CA ILE A 128 24.77 -5.51 7.79
C ILE A 128 23.28 -5.36 8.09
N TYR A 129 22.82 -4.12 8.10
CA TYR A 129 21.42 -3.79 8.27
C TYR A 129 20.86 -3.29 6.92
N ASN A 130 20.31 -4.22 6.13
CA ASN A 130 19.83 -3.94 4.79
C ASN A 130 18.36 -4.32 4.64
N GLU A 131 17.50 -3.31 4.61
CA GLU A 131 16.06 -3.42 4.43
C GLU A 131 15.59 -3.23 2.97
N GLY A 132 16.52 -3.15 2.02
CA GLY A 132 16.23 -2.79 0.63
C GLY A 132 15.24 -3.74 -0.04
N GLU A 133 15.45 -5.05 0.06
CA GLU A 133 14.54 -6.05 -0.53
C GLU A 133 13.18 -6.06 0.18
N TYR A 134 13.21 -5.97 1.50
CA TYR A 134 12.00 -5.89 2.31
C TYR A 134 11.14 -4.69 1.94
N GLY A 135 11.72 -3.48 1.94
CA GLY A 135 11.03 -2.24 1.58
C GLY A 135 10.52 -2.24 0.14
N ALA A 136 11.28 -2.84 -0.80
CA ALA A 136 10.85 -2.99 -2.18
C ALA A 136 9.61 -3.87 -2.30
N LYS A 137 9.56 -5.01 -1.60
CA LYS A 137 8.40 -5.92 -1.60
C LYS A 137 7.18 -5.31 -0.91
N ALA A 138 7.37 -4.60 0.20
CA ALA A 138 6.30 -3.87 0.87
C ALA A 138 5.69 -2.81 -0.06
N THR A 139 6.54 -2.03 -0.73
CA THR A 139 6.13 -1.04 -1.72
C THR A 139 5.40 -1.69 -2.90
N PHE A 140 5.90 -2.80 -3.39
CA PHE A 140 5.29 -3.51 -4.52
C PHE A 140 3.92 -4.10 -4.18
N THR A 141 3.68 -4.49 -2.92
CA THR A 141 2.34 -4.87 -2.44
C THR A 141 1.34 -3.72 -2.63
N ALA A 142 1.72 -2.51 -2.28
CA ALA A 142 0.87 -1.33 -2.47
C ALA A 142 0.65 -1.01 -3.95
N ILE A 143 1.70 -1.09 -4.78
CA ILE A 143 1.61 -0.90 -6.23
C ILE A 143 0.69 -1.94 -6.86
N LEU A 144 0.79 -3.21 -6.48
CA LEU A 144 -0.08 -4.29 -6.95
C LEU A 144 -1.55 -3.98 -6.71
N GLY A 145 -1.89 -3.52 -5.51
CA GLY A 145 -3.24 -3.11 -5.15
C GLY A 145 -3.72 -1.88 -5.92
N ARG A 146 -2.85 -0.89 -6.11
CA ARG A 146 -3.16 0.29 -6.93
C ARG A 146 -3.50 -0.09 -8.36
N GLU A 147 -2.66 -0.88 -9.00
CA GLU A 147 -2.87 -1.30 -10.40
C GLU A 147 -4.13 -2.16 -10.55
N ALA A 148 -4.45 -2.99 -9.55
CA ALA A 148 -5.70 -3.72 -9.51
C ALA A 148 -6.92 -2.79 -9.45
N CYS A 149 -6.88 -1.74 -8.61
CA CYS A 149 -7.95 -0.74 -8.54
C CYS A 149 -8.06 0.08 -9.84
N TYR A 150 -6.94 0.51 -10.40
CA TYR A 150 -6.90 1.34 -11.60
C TYR A 150 -7.42 0.62 -12.84
N SER A 151 -7.03 -0.65 -13.00
CA SER A 151 -7.42 -1.47 -14.14
C SER A 151 -8.79 -2.15 -13.98
N GLY A 152 -9.22 -2.40 -12.74
CA GLY A 152 -10.38 -3.24 -12.45
C GLY A 152 -10.15 -4.72 -12.80
N GLN A 153 -8.89 -5.14 -12.94
CA GLN A 153 -8.50 -6.50 -13.30
C GLN A 153 -7.90 -7.25 -12.12
N VAL A 154 -7.82 -8.57 -12.23
CA VAL A 154 -6.95 -9.37 -11.38
C VAL A 154 -5.53 -9.18 -11.87
N VAL A 155 -4.68 -8.58 -11.05
CA VAL A 155 -3.26 -8.36 -11.37
C VAL A 155 -2.41 -9.34 -10.58
N LYS A 156 -1.55 -10.07 -11.27
CA LYS A 156 -0.61 -11.01 -10.64
C LYS A 156 0.72 -10.34 -10.35
N TRP A 157 1.32 -10.69 -9.23
CA TRP A 157 2.61 -10.17 -8.77
C TRP A 157 3.72 -10.32 -9.83
N ASP A 158 3.94 -11.56 -10.29
CA ASP A 158 5.02 -11.85 -11.24
C ASP A 158 4.81 -11.18 -12.60
N ASP A 159 3.56 -11.11 -13.07
CA ASP A 159 3.23 -10.46 -14.32
C ASP A 159 3.49 -8.95 -14.23
N LEU A 160 3.09 -8.32 -13.12
CA LEU A 160 3.31 -6.89 -12.90
C LEU A 160 4.81 -6.59 -12.70
N LEU A 161 5.53 -7.41 -11.96
CA LEU A 161 6.96 -7.23 -11.75
C LEU A 161 7.74 -7.32 -13.06
N LYS A 162 7.35 -8.23 -13.94
CA LYS A 162 8.07 -8.47 -15.21
C LYS A 162 7.67 -7.50 -16.31
N ASN A 163 6.39 -7.17 -16.41
CA ASN A 163 5.82 -6.49 -17.57
C ASN A 163 5.08 -5.19 -17.19
N GLY A 164 5.16 -4.78 -15.91
CA GLY A 164 4.47 -3.59 -15.44
C GLY A 164 4.94 -2.32 -16.13
N LYS A 165 4.04 -1.37 -16.24
CA LYS A 165 4.32 -0.06 -16.84
C LYS A 165 5.45 0.64 -16.09
N ASP A 166 6.47 1.08 -16.80
CA ASP A 166 7.48 1.99 -16.27
C ASP A 166 6.93 3.42 -16.25
N TYR A 167 6.71 3.96 -15.06
CA TYR A 167 6.22 5.32 -14.86
C TYR A 167 7.29 6.39 -14.96
N CYS A 168 8.55 5.98 -14.91
CA CYS A 168 9.68 6.90 -14.88
C CYS A 168 10.81 6.45 -15.84
N PRO A 169 10.50 6.23 -17.13
CA PRO A 169 11.48 5.72 -18.07
C PRO A 169 12.70 6.64 -18.14
N GLY A 170 13.89 6.06 -17.96
CA GLY A 170 15.14 6.81 -18.00
C GLY A 170 15.36 7.75 -16.84
N ILE A 171 14.82 7.45 -15.66
CA ILE A 171 14.94 8.29 -14.45
C ILE A 171 16.39 8.61 -14.07
N ASP A 172 17.33 7.75 -14.40
CA ASP A 172 18.77 7.92 -14.22
C ASP A 172 19.34 9.10 -15.02
N LYS A 173 18.62 9.58 -16.04
CA LYS A 173 19.01 10.70 -16.92
C LYS A 173 18.19 11.96 -16.67
N TRP A 174 17.27 11.94 -15.72
CA TRP A 174 16.42 13.08 -15.46
C TRP A 174 17.20 14.22 -14.81
N THR A 175 16.78 15.43 -15.14
CA THR A 175 17.28 16.70 -14.60
C THR A 175 16.13 17.47 -13.98
N VAL A 176 16.43 18.62 -13.37
CA VAL A 176 15.40 19.52 -12.82
C VAL A 176 14.43 20.06 -13.88
N ASP A 177 14.84 20.04 -15.15
CA ASP A 177 14.02 20.49 -16.28
C ASP A 177 13.22 19.37 -16.95
N THR A 178 13.39 18.12 -16.48
CA THR A 178 12.66 16.98 -17.03
C THR A 178 11.19 17.10 -16.65
N ALA A 179 10.30 16.99 -17.66
CA ALA A 179 8.86 17.03 -17.42
C ALA A 179 8.42 15.87 -16.50
N PRO A 180 7.49 16.10 -15.56
CA PRO A 180 6.98 15.05 -14.70
C PRO A 180 6.25 13.98 -15.54
N PRO A 181 6.22 12.71 -15.10
CA PRO A 181 5.61 11.61 -15.86
C PRO A 181 4.09 11.75 -16.03
N ALA A 182 3.44 12.43 -15.09
CA ALA A 182 2.03 12.74 -15.19
C ALA A 182 1.84 14.16 -15.73
N VAL A 183 1.30 14.29 -16.93
CA VAL A 183 1.02 15.56 -17.58
C VAL A 183 -0.47 15.73 -17.82
N LYS A 184 -0.93 16.97 -17.83
CA LYS A 184 -2.30 17.30 -18.18
C LYS A 184 -2.54 17.09 -19.66
N GLY A 185 -3.74 16.62 -20.01
CA GLY A 185 -4.21 16.61 -21.38
C GLY A 185 -4.50 18.00 -21.93
N GLU A 186 -4.92 18.08 -23.20
CA GLU A 186 -5.29 19.34 -23.87
C GLU A 186 -6.45 20.07 -23.16
N ASP A 187 -7.30 19.34 -22.46
CA ASP A 187 -8.39 19.87 -21.63
C ASP A 187 -7.93 20.48 -20.29
N GLY A 188 -6.63 20.50 -20.03
CA GLY A 188 -6.04 20.99 -18.79
C GLY A 188 -6.22 20.07 -17.57
N LYS A 189 -6.67 18.84 -17.78
CA LYS A 189 -6.97 17.86 -16.73
C LYS A 189 -6.01 16.69 -16.77
N TYR A 190 -5.76 16.09 -15.61
CA TYR A 190 -5.01 14.84 -15.55
C TYR A 190 -5.90 13.65 -15.99
N PRO A 191 -5.35 12.71 -16.76
CA PRO A 191 -6.05 11.48 -17.11
C PRO A 191 -6.20 10.59 -15.88
N VAL A 192 -7.42 10.49 -15.36
CA VAL A 192 -7.73 9.60 -14.23
C VAL A 192 -7.85 8.18 -14.74
N PRO A 193 -7.20 7.20 -14.12
CA PRO A 193 -7.35 5.79 -14.47
C PRO A 193 -8.81 5.35 -14.47
N GLN A 194 -9.19 4.57 -15.47
CA GLN A 194 -10.56 4.06 -15.61
C GLN A 194 -10.54 2.53 -15.65
N PRO A 195 -11.24 1.85 -14.73
CA PRO A 195 -11.38 0.40 -14.78
C PRO A 195 -11.88 -0.10 -16.13
N GLY A 196 -11.25 -1.15 -16.65
CA GLY A 196 -11.54 -1.70 -17.98
C GLY A 196 -10.86 -0.98 -19.15
N VAL A 197 -10.27 0.20 -18.91
CA VAL A 197 -9.53 0.99 -19.92
C VAL A 197 -8.05 1.07 -19.57
N TRP A 198 -7.76 1.29 -18.30
CA TRP A 198 -6.37 1.35 -17.80
C TRP A 198 -5.65 0.01 -17.98
N ASN A 199 -4.48 0.06 -18.59
CA ASN A 199 -3.62 -1.10 -18.75
C ASN A 199 -2.40 -0.99 -17.82
N PRO A 200 -2.24 -1.89 -16.84
CA PRO A 200 -1.09 -1.87 -15.92
C PRO A 200 0.22 -2.31 -16.58
N PHE A 201 0.16 -2.79 -17.83
CA PHE A 201 1.30 -3.37 -18.57
C PHE A 201 1.73 -2.55 -19.79
N ALA A 202 1.16 -1.36 -20.00
CA ALA A 202 1.41 -0.55 -21.22
C ALA A 202 1.76 0.90 -20.87
#